data_e9c4ae4cd9c83760c495a3fc718237ca
#
_entry.id   e9c4ae4cd9c83760c495a3fc718237ca
#
_cell.length_a   1.000
_cell.length_b   1.000
_cell.length_c   1.000
_cell.angle_alpha   90.00
_cell.angle_beta   90.00
_cell.angle_gamma   90.00
#
_symmetry.space_group_name_H-M   'P 1'
#
loop_
_entity.id
_entity.type
_entity.pdbx_description
1 polymer ?
#
loop_
_entity_poly.entity_id
_entity_poly.type
_entity_poly.pdbx_seq_one_letter_code
_entity_poly.pdbx_strand_id
1 'polypeptide(L)'
;MKTFPADKMDKELKYRLIKPNQSIADYVYCFSSLQNLSGQQEGVVIPNGKIDLLFCKTKDNQLQIVLMGLETKPKPTPKLDITSFFAISFNPLALEYILHQSIAEFVNSGMQLPNDFWDFNIDDLDNFKTFCGKASQKIRSLLPKEIDERKLKLFNLIFESDGEINIKDLSERIVWEERQINRYFKKYLGISLKYYCNILRFQASLFHIKDGNLYPQLNFTDQSHFIKEIKKLSGVSPKELFKNQNDRFLQFLVYHTK
;
A
#
# COMPACT_ATOMS: atom_id res chain seq x y z
N MET A 1 -16.57 -12.77 -44.37
CA MET A 1 -17.08 -12.66 -43.01
C MET A 1 -16.06 -13.40 -42.11
N LYS A 2 -15.13 -12.67 -41.46
CA LYS A 2 -14.13 -13.27 -40.59
C LYS A 2 -14.72 -13.27 -39.18
N THR A 3 -15.05 -14.45 -38.69
CA THR A 3 -15.43 -14.69 -37.30
C THR A 3 -14.21 -14.51 -36.41
N PHE A 4 -14.23 -13.52 -35.53
CA PHE A 4 -13.28 -13.38 -34.43
C PHE A 4 -13.61 -14.42 -33.35
N PRO A 5 -12.63 -15.16 -32.83
CA PRO A 5 -12.91 -16.11 -31.76
C PRO A 5 -13.28 -15.38 -30.48
N ALA A 6 -14.41 -15.78 -29.88
CA ALA A 6 -14.99 -15.22 -28.64
C ALA A 6 -14.18 -15.50 -27.36
N ASP A 7 -13.01 -16.14 -27.46
CA ASP A 7 -12.25 -16.66 -26.31
C ASP A 7 -11.19 -15.71 -25.71
N LYS A 8 -11.16 -14.44 -26.11
CA LYS A 8 -10.17 -13.47 -25.60
C LYS A 8 -10.70 -12.44 -24.59
N MET A 9 -11.99 -12.44 -24.25
CA MET A 9 -12.59 -11.40 -23.40
C MET A 9 -12.56 -11.65 -21.89
N ASP A 10 -12.13 -12.84 -21.41
CA ASP A 10 -12.23 -13.20 -19.97
C ASP A 10 -10.92 -13.10 -19.17
N LYS A 11 -9.86 -12.51 -19.73
CA LYS A 11 -8.52 -12.51 -19.10
C LYS A 11 -8.00 -11.14 -18.68
N GLU A 12 -8.82 -10.11 -18.70
CA GLU A 12 -8.37 -8.78 -18.31
C GLU A 12 -8.35 -8.63 -16.79
N LEU A 13 -7.21 -8.19 -16.26
CA LEU A 13 -7.03 -7.89 -14.85
C LEU A 13 -8.03 -6.81 -14.40
N LYS A 14 -8.93 -7.15 -13.48
CA LYS A 14 -9.94 -6.20 -12.97
C LYS A 14 -9.48 -5.63 -11.64
N TYR A 15 -9.12 -4.36 -11.63
CA TYR A 15 -8.79 -3.59 -10.43
C TYR A 15 -9.91 -2.64 -10.06
N ARG A 16 -10.21 -2.54 -8.75
CA ARG A 16 -11.15 -1.54 -8.20
C ARG A 16 -10.54 -0.94 -6.94
N LEU A 17 -10.85 0.34 -6.70
CA LEU A 17 -10.47 1.06 -5.50
C LEU A 17 -11.66 1.85 -4.96
N ILE A 18 -11.87 1.82 -3.65
CA ILE A 18 -12.87 2.62 -2.93
C ILE A 18 -12.14 3.34 -1.77
N LYS A 19 -12.32 4.65 -1.69
CA LYS A 19 -11.81 5.43 -0.56
C LYS A 19 -12.70 5.22 0.68
N PRO A 20 -12.13 5.22 1.89
CA PRO A 20 -12.90 5.13 3.12
C PRO A 20 -13.76 6.38 3.33
N ASN A 21 -14.78 6.25 4.18
CA ASN A 21 -15.46 7.45 4.68
C ASN A 21 -14.57 8.19 5.71
N GLN A 22 -14.91 9.46 5.96
CA GLN A 22 -14.11 10.34 6.83
C GLN A 22 -13.86 9.78 8.24
N SER A 23 -14.81 9.02 8.79
CA SER A 23 -14.71 8.51 10.17
C SER A 23 -13.57 7.51 10.42
N ILE A 24 -13.02 6.91 9.36
CA ILE A 24 -11.92 5.94 9.43
C ILE A 24 -10.73 6.32 8.54
N ALA A 25 -10.73 7.52 7.93
CA ALA A 25 -9.72 7.94 6.96
C ALA A 25 -8.31 8.10 7.57
N ASP A 26 -8.22 8.38 8.86
CA ASP A 26 -6.92 8.44 9.56
C ASP A 26 -6.23 7.07 9.63
N TYR A 27 -7.01 6.00 9.64
CA TYR A 27 -6.54 4.62 9.78
C TYR A 27 -6.50 3.87 8.45
N VAL A 28 -7.41 4.15 7.53
CA VAL A 28 -7.56 3.44 6.25
C VAL A 28 -7.26 4.37 5.10
N TYR A 29 -6.35 3.97 4.23
CA TYR A 29 -6.05 4.69 2.99
C TYR A 29 -7.06 4.37 1.89
N CYS A 30 -7.35 3.08 1.67
CA CYS A 30 -8.34 2.62 0.71
C CYS A 30 -8.72 1.15 0.92
N PHE A 31 -9.81 0.76 0.28
CA PHE A 31 -10.14 -0.63 -0.03
C PHE A 31 -9.81 -0.88 -1.50
N SER A 32 -9.25 -2.04 -1.81
CA SER A 32 -8.98 -2.42 -3.20
C SER A 32 -9.34 -3.87 -3.49
N SER A 33 -9.60 -4.16 -4.75
CA SER A 33 -9.79 -5.53 -5.22
C SER A 33 -9.02 -5.77 -6.51
N LEU A 34 -8.46 -6.95 -6.64
CA LEU A 34 -7.79 -7.42 -7.83
C LEU A 34 -8.32 -8.80 -8.18
N GLN A 35 -8.84 -8.96 -9.39
CA GLN A 35 -9.47 -10.19 -9.88
C GLN A 35 -8.82 -10.65 -11.18
N ASN A 36 -9.03 -11.92 -11.55
CA ASN A 36 -8.47 -12.55 -12.75
C ASN A 36 -6.94 -12.69 -12.71
N LEU A 37 -6.40 -13.07 -11.56
CA LEU A 37 -4.96 -13.28 -11.36
C LEU A 37 -4.44 -14.57 -12.01
N SER A 38 -5.33 -15.52 -12.33
CA SER A 38 -4.96 -16.78 -12.98
C SER A 38 -4.47 -16.53 -14.41
N GLY A 39 -3.18 -16.74 -14.63
CA GLY A 39 -2.54 -16.60 -15.96
C GLY A 39 -1.85 -15.23 -16.20
N GLN A 40 -1.75 -14.37 -15.20
CA GLN A 40 -0.99 -13.14 -15.31
C GLN A 40 0.52 -13.38 -15.32
N GLN A 41 1.24 -12.54 -16.07
CA GLN A 41 2.70 -12.48 -15.99
C GLN A 41 3.14 -11.98 -14.61
N GLU A 42 4.38 -12.30 -14.23
CA GLU A 42 4.94 -11.85 -12.97
C GLU A 42 4.93 -10.31 -12.89
N GLY A 43 4.13 -9.77 -11.96
CA GLY A 43 4.13 -8.35 -11.63
C GLY A 43 5.27 -8.00 -10.68
N VAL A 44 5.44 -6.71 -10.42
CA VAL A 44 6.35 -6.21 -9.39
C VAL A 44 5.56 -5.31 -8.45
N VAL A 45 5.58 -5.66 -7.17
CA VAL A 45 5.11 -4.78 -6.09
C VAL A 45 6.25 -3.86 -5.70
N ILE A 46 5.98 -2.57 -5.65
CA ILE A 46 6.94 -1.55 -5.21
C ILE A 46 6.47 -0.92 -3.89
N PRO A 47 7.40 -0.42 -3.04
CA PRO A 47 7.06 0.17 -1.76
C PRO A 47 6.03 1.30 -1.89
N ASN A 48 4.95 1.26 -1.11
CA ASN A 48 3.87 2.27 -1.12
C ASN A 48 3.65 2.96 0.24
N GLY A 49 4.33 2.50 1.29
CA GLY A 49 4.19 3.04 2.64
C GLY A 49 2.86 2.69 3.33
N LYS A 50 2.09 1.74 2.78
CA LYS A 50 0.83 1.27 3.36
C LYS A 50 0.99 -0.13 3.94
N ILE A 51 0.08 -0.48 4.83
CA ILE A 51 0.01 -1.80 5.44
C ILE A 51 -1.24 -2.49 4.88
N ASP A 52 -1.04 -3.56 4.13
CA ASP A 52 -2.14 -4.24 3.46
C ASP A 52 -2.58 -5.48 4.23
N LEU A 53 -3.88 -5.53 4.56
CA LEU A 53 -4.56 -6.73 5.02
C LEU A 53 -5.27 -7.34 3.82
N LEU A 54 -4.75 -8.47 3.34
CA LEU A 54 -5.20 -9.15 2.14
C LEU A 54 -6.17 -10.28 2.50
N PHE A 55 -7.28 -10.35 1.81
CA PHE A 55 -8.27 -11.43 1.83
C PHE A 55 -8.22 -12.12 0.47
N CYS A 56 -7.57 -13.26 0.39
CA CYS A 56 -7.25 -13.94 -0.85
C CYS A 56 -8.17 -15.13 -1.08
N LYS A 57 -8.72 -15.26 -2.28
CA LYS A 57 -9.45 -16.44 -2.76
C LYS A 57 -8.50 -17.34 -3.52
N THR A 58 -8.28 -18.57 -3.04
CA THR A 58 -7.44 -19.56 -3.71
C THR A 58 -8.18 -20.23 -4.89
N LYS A 59 -7.44 -20.97 -5.72
CA LYS A 59 -8.03 -21.79 -6.80
C LYS A 59 -9.01 -22.84 -6.27
N ASP A 60 -8.75 -23.35 -5.07
CA ASP A 60 -9.60 -24.34 -4.39
C ASP A 60 -10.73 -23.70 -3.60
N ASN A 61 -11.06 -22.43 -3.91
CA ASN A 61 -12.14 -21.66 -3.25
C ASN A 61 -11.98 -21.54 -1.72
N GLN A 62 -10.72 -21.51 -1.23
CA GLN A 62 -10.43 -21.27 0.20
C GLN A 62 -10.10 -19.79 0.46
N LEU A 63 -10.46 -19.30 1.64
CA LEU A 63 -10.05 -17.99 2.12
C LEU A 63 -8.67 -18.09 2.80
N GLN A 64 -7.76 -17.19 2.42
CA GLN A 64 -6.52 -16.93 3.14
C GLN A 64 -6.45 -15.46 3.50
N ILE A 65 -6.14 -15.14 4.75
CA ILE A 65 -6.01 -13.77 5.23
C ILE A 65 -4.55 -13.52 5.62
N VAL A 66 -3.96 -12.48 5.04
CA VAL A 66 -2.53 -12.18 5.23
C VAL A 66 -2.36 -10.71 5.61
N LEU A 67 -1.71 -10.44 6.73
CA LEU A 67 -1.23 -9.09 7.07
C LEU A 67 0.16 -8.91 6.47
N MET A 68 0.29 -7.97 5.54
CA MET A 68 1.55 -7.65 4.89
C MET A 68 2.37 -6.67 5.73
N GLY A 69 3.66 -6.93 5.81
CA GLY A 69 4.63 -5.94 6.29
C GLY A 69 4.89 -4.88 5.22
N LEU A 70 5.62 -3.81 5.62
CA LEU A 70 6.04 -2.81 4.66
C LEU A 70 7.02 -3.40 3.65
N GLU A 71 6.75 -3.15 2.38
CA GLU A 71 7.76 -3.37 1.35
C GLU A 71 8.77 -2.21 1.37
N THR A 72 10.05 -2.55 1.37
CA THR A 72 11.17 -1.58 1.37
C THR A 72 12.01 -1.64 0.09
N LYS A 73 11.72 -2.59 -0.77
CA LYS A 73 12.38 -2.82 -2.05
C LYS A 73 11.38 -3.44 -3.04
N PRO A 74 11.63 -3.36 -4.35
CA PRO A 74 10.77 -4.01 -5.32
C PRO A 74 10.76 -5.52 -5.10
N LYS A 75 9.57 -6.12 -5.19
CA LYS A 75 9.38 -7.54 -4.98
C LYS A 75 8.57 -8.13 -6.14
N PRO A 76 9.10 -9.14 -6.84
CA PRO A 76 8.29 -9.88 -7.80
C PRO A 76 7.07 -10.50 -7.09
N THR A 77 5.90 -10.41 -7.71
CA THR A 77 4.75 -11.16 -7.21
C THR A 77 5.01 -12.65 -7.46
N PRO A 78 5.00 -13.48 -6.42
CA PRO A 78 5.13 -14.92 -6.65
C PRO A 78 3.92 -15.40 -7.46
N LYS A 79 4.08 -16.51 -8.18
CA LYS A 79 2.93 -17.24 -8.72
C LYS A 79 2.12 -17.77 -7.53
N LEU A 80 1.09 -17.03 -7.18
CA LEU A 80 0.20 -17.40 -6.09
C LEU A 80 -0.90 -18.30 -6.63
N ASP A 81 -1.28 -19.30 -5.84
CA ASP A 81 -2.47 -20.14 -6.12
C ASP A 81 -3.78 -19.39 -5.73
N ILE A 82 -3.79 -18.06 -5.95
CA ILE A 82 -4.95 -17.20 -5.74
C ILE A 82 -5.55 -16.76 -7.07
N THR A 83 -6.87 -16.62 -7.09
CA THR A 83 -7.63 -16.15 -8.26
C THR A 83 -7.98 -14.67 -8.16
N SER A 84 -8.14 -14.20 -6.93
CA SER A 84 -8.47 -12.81 -6.62
C SER A 84 -8.10 -12.47 -5.18
N PHE A 85 -8.00 -11.18 -4.88
CA PHE A 85 -7.96 -10.71 -3.50
C PHE A 85 -8.75 -9.40 -3.33
N PHE A 86 -9.26 -9.18 -2.12
CA PHE A 86 -9.68 -7.88 -1.63
C PHE A 86 -8.71 -7.43 -0.55
N ALA A 87 -8.45 -6.13 -0.48
CA ALA A 87 -7.48 -5.59 0.46
C ALA A 87 -8.03 -4.39 1.22
N ILE A 88 -7.58 -4.27 2.47
CA ILE A 88 -7.69 -3.07 3.27
C ILE A 88 -6.28 -2.51 3.39
N SER A 89 -6.02 -1.37 2.76
CA SER A 89 -4.75 -0.66 2.86
C SER A 89 -4.82 0.33 4.01
N PHE A 90 -4.08 0.07 5.08
CA PHE A 90 -4.05 0.89 6.27
C PHE A 90 -2.97 1.97 6.21
N ASN A 91 -3.24 3.10 6.86
CA ASN A 91 -2.23 4.05 7.28
C ASN A 91 -1.50 3.51 8.53
N PRO A 92 -0.23 3.88 8.78
CA PRO A 92 0.55 3.31 9.89
C PRO A 92 -0.08 3.45 11.28
N LEU A 93 -0.89 4.49 11.48
CA LEU A 93 -1.59 4.72 12.76
C LEU A 93 -2.50 3.54 13.14
N ALA A 94 -3.03 2.82 12.16
CA ALA A 94 -3.86 1.65 12.38
C ALA A 94 -3.15 0.50 13.08
N LEU A 95 -1.82 0.40 12.97
CA LEU A 95 -1.06 -0.65 13.65
C LEU A 95 -1.24 -0.60 15.17
N GLU A 96 -1.24 0.59 15.74
CA GLU A 96 -1.37 0.77 17.17
C GLU A 96 -2.84 0.73 17.63
N TYR A 97 -3.74 1.39 16.89
CA TYR A 97 -5.08 1.67 17.38
C TYR A 97 -6.18 0.74 16.85
N ILE A 98 -5.95 0.05 15.74
CA ILE A 98 -6.95 -0.85 15.12
C ILE A 98 -6.48 -2.29 15.12
N LEU A 99 -5.23 -2.55 14.71
CA LEU A 99 -4.68 -3.90 14.58
C LEU A 99 -4.02 -4.37 15.88
N HIS A 100 -3.60 -3.44 16.74
CA HIS A 100 -2.82 -3.70 17.96
C HIS A 100 -1.61 -4.60 17.70
N GLN A 101 -0.97 -4.43 16.52
CA GLN A 101 0.06 -5.29 15.98
C GLN A 101 1.23 -4.48 15.43
N SER A 102 2.46 -4.91 15.73
CA SER A 102 3.66 -4.46 15.03
C SER A 102 3.91 -5.30 13.78
N ILE A 103 4.41 -4.67 12.72
CA ILE A 103 4.85 -5.36 11.50
C ILE A 103 6.38 -5.36 11.35
N ALA A 104 7.11 -4.93 12.39
CA ALA A 104 8.56 -4.75 12.34
C ALA A 104 9.32 -6.05 12.02
N GLU A 105 8.81 -7.20 12.47
CA GLU A 105 9.47 -8.50 12.30
C GLU A 105 9.24 -9.12 10.92
N PHE A 106 8.27 -8.63 10.15
CA PHE A 106 7.95 -9.16 8.82
C PHE A 106 7.98 -8.10 7.69
N VAL A 107 8.90 -7.15 7.80
CA VAL A 107 9.26 -6.24 6.69
C VAL A 107 9.64 -7.05 5.44
N ASN A 108 9.11 -6.69 4.27
CA ASN A 108 9.21 -7.41 2.99
C ASN A 108 8.64 -8.84 3.00
N SER A 109 7.77 -9.15 3.94
CA SER A 109 7.07 -10.43 4.04
C SER A 109 5.65 -10.22 4.55
N GLY A 110 4.94 -11.28 4.90
CA GLY A 110 3.59 -11.21 5.47
C GLY A 110 3.40 -12.28 6.53
N MET A 111 2.39 -12.08 7.36
CA MET A 111 1.96 -13.00 8.40
C MET A 111 0.57 -13.53 8.05
N GLN A 112 0.44 -14.85 7.99
CA GLN A 112 -0.86 -15.51 7.85
C GLN A 112 -1.66 -15.28 9.14
N LEU A 113 -2.91 -14.84 8.97
CA LEU A 113 -3.88 -14.71 10.04
C LEU A 113 -4.88 -15.87 10.02
N PRO A 114 -5.64 -16.12 11.11
CA PRO A 114 -6.74 -17.08 11.11
C PRO A 114 -7.74 -16.78 9.98
N ASN A 115 -8.30 -17.83 9.36
CA ASN A 115 -9.20 -17.68 8.21
C ASN A 115 -10.56 -17.06 8.58
N ASP A 116 -10.85 -16.93 9.87
CA ASP A 116 -12.03 -16.27 10.43
C ASP A 116 -11.72 -14.88 11.04
N PHE A 117 -10.52 -14.34 10.73
CA PHE A 117 -10.09 -13.05 11.25
C PHE A 117 -11.13 -11.95 10.94
N TRP A 118 -11.57 -11.26 11.98
CA TRP A 118 -12.63 -10.25 11.94
C TRP A 118 -13.99 -10.78 11.44
N ASP A 119 -14.26 -12.06 11.62
CA ASP A 119 -15.49 -12.74 11.23
C ASP A 119 -15.74 -12.74 9.71
N PHE A 120 -14.63 -12.61 8.90
CA PHE A 120 -14.72 -12.75 7.45
C PHE A 120 -14.71 -14.22 7.03
N ASN A 121 -15.41 -14.48 5.93
CA ASN A 121 -15.45 -15.79 5.29
C ASN A 121 -15.35 -15.66 3.76
N ILE A 122 -15.33 -16.77 3.04
CA ILE A 122 -15.12 -16.78 1.58
C ILE A 122 -16.22 -16.05 0.82
N ASP A 123 -17.47 -16.09 1.29
CA ASP A 123 -18.62 -15.45 0.63
C ASP A 123 -18.53 -13.91 0.67
N ASP A 124 -17.81 -13.36 1.64
CA ASP A 124 -17.53 -11.92 1.71
C ASP A 124 -16.72 -11.41 0.50
N LEU A 125 -16.02 -12.32 -0.22
CA LEU A 125 -15.24 -11.98 -1.41
C LEU A 125 -16.05 -12.03 -2.73
N ASP A 126 -17.33 -12.32 -2.68
CA ASP A 126 -18.19 -12.32 -3.87
C ASP A 126 -18.59 -10.90 -4.29
N ASN A 127 -18.70 -9.96 -3.34
CA ASN A 127 -19.08 -8.60 -3.63
C ASN A 127 -18.18 -7.57 -2.92
N PHE A 128 -17.40 -6.85 -3.71
CA PHE A 128 -16.44 -5.87 -3.19
C PHE A 128 -17.09 -4.72 -2.40
N LYS A 129 -18.27 -4.23 -2.80
CA LYS A 129 -18.96 -3.16 -2.08
C LYS A 129 -19.45 -3.63 -0.71
N THR A 130 -19.99 -4.83 -0.63
CA THR A 130 -20.41 -5.46 0.63
C THR A 130 -19.21 -5.69 1.55
N PHE A 131 -18.10 -6.20 1.01
CA PHE A 131 -16.85 -6.33 1.73
C PHE A 131 -16.39 -5.00 2.35
N CYS A 132 -16.36 -3.91 1.56
CA CYS A 132 -15.98 -2.59 2.07
C CYS A 132 -16.92 -2.11 3.19
N GLY A 133 -18.22 -2.40 3.10
CA GLY A 133 -19.20 -2.09 4.13
C GLY A 133 -18.92 -2.83 5.45
N LYS A 134 -18.72 -4.15 5.38
CA LYS A 134 -18.39 -5.01 6.53
C LYS A 134 -17.06 -4.59 7.17
N ALA A 135 -16.03 -4.39 6.36
CA ALA A 135 -14.72 -3.93 6.82
C ALA A 135 -14.80 -2.55 7.51
N SER A 136 -15.53 -1.60 6.92
CA SER A 136 -15.74 -0.28 7.52
C SER A 136 -16.48 -0.34 8.84
N GLN A 137 -17.49 -1.22 8.97
CA GLN A 137 -18.23 -1.42 10.21
C GLN A 137 -17.33 -2.03 11.28
N LYS A 138 -16.54 -3.06 10.94
CA LYS A 138 -15.59 -3.68 11.87
C LYS A 138 -14.55 -2.66 12.36
N ILE A 139 -13.94 -1.89 11.45
CA ILE A 139 -12.96 -0.87 11.83
C ILE A 139 -13.57 0.20 12.73
N ARG A 140 -14.79 0.66 12.45
CA ARG A 140 -15.51 1.60 13.34
C ARG A 140 -15.74 1.05 14.74
N SER A 141 -16.04 -0.25 14.87
CA SER A 141 -16.23 -0.87 16.19
C SER A 141 -14.92 -0.99 16.99
N LEU A 142 -13.78 -0.90 16.31
CA LEU A 142 -12.42 -0.95 16.91
C LEU A 142 -11.82 0.43 17.14
N LEU A 143 -12.51 1.52 16.76
CA LEU A 143 -11.97 2.86 16.95
C LEU A 143 -11.68 3.13 18.42
N PRO A 144 -10.51 3.70 18.76
CA PRO A 144 -10.16 4.04 20.12
C PRO A 144 -11.06 5.15 20.66
N LYS A 145 -11.28 5.16 21.96
CA LYS A 145 -11.98 6.27 22.64
C LYS A 145 -11.12 7.53 22.68
N GLU A 146 -9.82 7.36 22.79
CA GLU A 146 -8.82 8.43 22.85
C GLU A 146 -7.64 8.07 21.94
N ILE A 147 -7.05 9.08 21.35
CA ILE A 147 -5.87 8.97 20.50
C ILE A 147 -4.83 10.00 20.96
N ASP A 148 -3.55 9.65 20.90
CA ASP A 148 -2.48 10.63 21.10
C ASP A 148 -2.45 11.59 19.87
N GLU A 149 -2.92 12.82 20.07
CA GLU A 149 -3.03 13.83 19.02
C GLU A 149 -1.68 14.14 18.36
N ARG A 150 -0.55 13.95 19.08
CA ARG A 150 0.79 14.11 18.50
C ARG A 150 1.05 13.09 17.39
N LYS A 151 0.54 11.84 17.52
CA LYS A 151 0.69 10.80 16.51
C LYS A 151 -0.18 11.07 15.29
N LEU A 152 -1.40 11.53 15.51
CA LEU A 152 -2.27 11.97 14.41
C LEU A 152 -1.61 13.12 13.65
N LYS A 153 -1.16 14.15 14.35
CA LYS A 153 -0.46 15.31 13.76
C LYS A 153 0.83 14.88 13.06
N LEU A 154 1.59 13.93 13.63
CA LEU A 154 2.80 13.35 13.02
C LEU A 154 2.51 12.82 11.62
N PHE A 155 1.54 11.91 11.50
CA PHE A 155 1.24 11.29 10.21
C PHE A 155 0.61 12.28 9.21
N ASN A 156 -0.25 13.20 9.67
CA ASN A 156 -0.81 14.23 8.80
C ASN A 156 0.29 15.10 8.18
N LEU A 157 1.24 15.60 8.98
CA LEU A 157 2.35 16.41 8.50
C LEU A 157 3.26 15.65 7.51
N ILE A 158 3.48 14.37 7.77
CA ILE A 158 4.27 13.51 6.88
C ILE A 158 3.54 13.31 5.55
N PHE A 159 2.22 13.06 5.55
CA PHE A 159 1.43 12.84 4.34
C PHE A 159 1.21 14.12 3.54
N GLU A 160 0.90 15.24 4.20
CA GLU A 160 0.73 16.54 3.56
C GLU A 160 1.99 17.04 2.85
N SER A 161 3.17 16.61 3.34
CA SER A 161 4.46 16.96 2.75
C SER A 161 5.00 15.90 1.78
N ASP A 162 4.26 14.85 1.45
CA ASP A 162 4.77 13.71 0.68
C ASP A 162 6.12 13.16 1.20
N GLY A 163 6.34 13.26 2.51
CA GLY A 163 7.59 12.88 3.17
C GLY A 163 8.75 13.85 2.96
N GLU A 164 8.50 15.07 2.52
CA GLU A 164 9.54 16.11 2.37
C GLU A 164 9.86 16.85 3.65
N ILE A 165 8.99 16.75 4.66
CA ILE A 165 9.15 17.47 5.92
C ILE A 165 10.50 17.16 6.58
N ASN A 166 11.20 18.20 7.00
CA ASN A 166 12.43 18.05 7.78
C ASN A 166 12.12 17.42 9.13
N ILE A 167 12.94 16.44 9.56
CA ILE A 167 12.71 15.70 10.82
C ILE A 167 12.77 16.62 12.03
N LYS A 168 13.65 17.64 12.03
CA LYS A 168 13.75 18.62 13.09
C LYS A 168 12.48 19.47 13.18
N ASP A 169 12.01 20.02 12.04
CA ASP A 169 10.79 20.81 11.98
C ASP A 169 9.56 19.98 12.41
N LEU A 170 9.52 18.71 12.00
CA LEU A 170 8.47 17.78 12.43
C LEU A 170 8.49 17.60 13.96
N SER A 171 9.66 17.33 14.54
CA SER A 171 9.88 17.16 15.97
C SER A 171 9.40 18.38 16.77
N GLU A 172 9.78 19.60 16.34
CA GLU A 172 9.38 20.85 16.95
C GLU A 172 7.85 21.06 16.87
N ARG A 173 7.24 20.82 15.69
CA ARG A 173 5.81 21.04 15.46
C ARG A 173 4.89 20.09 16.25
N ILE A 174 5.34 18.86 16.53
CA ILE A 174 4.55 17.88 17.31
C ILE A 174 4.97 17.80 18.77
N VAL A 175 5.99 18.54 19.18
CA VAL A 175 6.55 18.52 20.55
C VAL A 175 6.93 17.11 20.98
N TRP A 176 7.70 16.43 20.12
CA TRP A 176 8.15 15.06 20.34
C TRP A 176 9.56 14.87 19.80
N GLU A 177 10.49 14.40 20.64
CA GLU A 177 11.91 14.28 20.26
C GLU A 177 12.13 13.36 19.06
N GLU A 178 13.03 13.73 18.13
CA GLU A 178 13.38 12.93 16.95
C GLU A 178 13.72 11.48 17.29
N ARG A 179 14.44 11.27 18.40
CA ARG A 179 14.80 9.92 18.86
C ARG A 179 13.57 9.10 19.24
N GLN A 180 12.58 9.71 19.86
CA GLN A 180 11.32 9.06 20.25
C GLN A 180 10.49 8.73 19.00
N ILE A 181 10.40 9.66 18.03
CA ILE A 181 9.72 9.41 16.76
C ILE A 181 10.37 8.24 16.03
N ASN A 182 11.71 8.23 15.89
CA ASN A 182 12.42 7.13 15.27
C ASN A 182 12.21 5.79 15.99
N ARG A 183 12.15 5.78 17.32
CA ARG A 183 11.85 4.58 18.11
C ARG A 183 10.44 4.09 17.84
N TYR A 184 9.48 4.98 17.70
CA TYR A 184 8.09 4.65 17.34
C TYR A 184 8.03 3.97 15.95
N PHE A 185 8.66 4.56 14.94
CA PHE A 185 8.71 3.99 13.59
C PHE A 185 9.39 2.61 13.58
N LYS A 186 10.51 2.47 14.25
CA LYS A 186 11.19 1.17 14.35
C LYS A 186 10.36 0.13 15.08
N LYS A 187 9.66 0.53 16.15
CA LYS A 187 8.81 -0.38 16.94
C LYS A 187 7.65 -0.94 16.11
N TYR A 188 6.94 -0.09 15.37
CA TYR A 188 5.72 -0.51 14.68
C TYR A 188 5.95 -0.93 13.23
N LEU A 189 6.89 -0.28 12.53
CA LEU A 189 7.10 -0.44 11.08
C LEU A 189 8.42 -1.16 10.73
N GLY A 190 9.33 -1.34 11.69
CA GLY A 190 10.65 -1.95 11.46
C GLY A 190 11.66 -1.07 10.73
N ILE A 191 11.28 0.13 10.30
CA ILE A 191 12.13 1.05 9.55
C ILE A 191 12.27 2.40 10.28
N SER A 192 13.23 3.24 9.85
CA SER A 192 13.36 4.60 10.39
C SER A 192 12.33 5.55 9.77
N LEU A 193 12.00 6.64 10.49
CA LEU A 193 11.22 7.74 9.95
C LEU A 193 11.76 8.24 8.61
N LYS A 194 13.07 8.48 8.52
CA LYS A 194 13.73 8.93 7.28
C LYS A 194 13.47 7.98 6.11
N TYR A 195 13.53 6.66 6.36
CA TYR A 195 13.27 5.67 5.32
C TYR A 195 11.80 5.66 4.90
N TYR A 196 10.88 5.78 5.85
CA TYR A 196 9.46 5.89 5.57
C TYR A 196 9.14 7.13 4.72
N CYS A 197 9.69 8.30 5.07
CA CYS A 197 9.58 9.51 4.28
C CYS A 197 10.15 9.35 2.86
N ASN A 198 11.26 8.60 2.70
CA ASN A 198 11.79 8.30 1.37
C ASN A 198 10.84 7.45 0.52
N ILE A 199 10.12 6.49 1.14
CA ILE A 199 9.08 5.72 0.43
C ILE A 199 7.96 6.64 -0.04
N LEU A 200 7.51 7.58 0.77
CA LEU A 200 6.43 8.50 0.39
C LEU A 200 6.86 9.46 -0.74
N ARG A 201 8.07 10.03 -0.66
CA ARG A 201 8.63 10.82 -1.78
C ARG A 201 8.75 10.03 -3.07
N PHE A 202 9.17 8.77 -2.97
CA PHE A 202 9.18 7.88 -4.12
C PHE A 202 7.77 7.71 -4.69
N GLN A 203 6.76 7.46 -3.86
CA GLN A 203 5.38 7.32 -4.31
C GLN A 203 4.84 8.60 -4.98
N ALA A 204 5.09 9.76 -4.41
CA ALA A 204 4.72 11.04 -5.02
C ALA A 204 5.44 11.26 -6.36
N SER A 205 6.70 10.85 -6.47
CA SER A 205 7.47 10.92 -7.74
C SER A 205 6.89 10.06 -8.85
N LEU A 206 6.14 8.99 -8.54
CA LEU A 206 5.54 8.13 -9.57
C LEU A 206 4.53 8.87 -10.44
N PHE A 207 3.77 9.81 -9.88
CA PHE A 207 2.85 10.66 -10.64
C PHE A 207 3.61 11.51 -11.64
N HIS A 208 4.68 12.17 -11.21
CA HIS A 208 5.51 13.00 -12.08
C HIS A 208 6.18 12.19 -13.19
N ILE A 209 6.72 11.00 -12.84
CA ILE A 209 7.33 10.10 -13.81
C ILE A 209 6.29 9.65 -14.85
N LYS A 210 5.07 9.34 -14.43
CA LYS A 210 3.99 8.94 -15.33
C LYS A 210 3.61 10.05 -16.32
N ASP A 211 3.64 11.31 -15.87
CA ASP A 211 3.40 12.48 -16.71
C ASP A 211 4.62 12.85 -17.58
N GLY A 212 5.67 12.03 -17.59
CA GLY A 212 6.88 12.23 -18.39
C GLY A 212 7.94 13.12 -17.75
N ASN A 213 7.74 13.57 -16.50
CA ASN A 213 8.71 14.35 -15.76
C ASN A 213 9.79 13.44 -15.15
N LEU A 214 10.87 13.23 -15.89
CA LEU A 214 11.98 12.35 -15.50
C LEU A 214 13.06 13.05 -14.67
N TYR A 215 12.77 14.24 -14.18
CA TYR A 215 13.64 15.06 -13.32
C TYR A 215 13.01 15.17 -11.94
N PRO A 216 13.81 15.43 -10.87
CA PRO A 216 13.27 15.60 -9.53
C PRO A 216 12.31 16.80 -9.47
N GLN A 217 11.07 16.54 -9.07
CA GLN A 217 10.05 17.56 -8.78
C GLN A 217 9.90 17.78 -7.27
N LEU A 218 10.44 16.86 -6.48
CA LEU A 218 10.43 16.85 -5.03
C LEU A 218 11.86 17.04 -4.50
N ASN A 219 12.00 17.16 -3.20
CA ASN A 219 13.26 17.49 -2.51
C ASN A 219 14.29 16.36 -2.58
N PHE A 220 14.91 16.19 -3.75
CA PHE A 220 16.10 15.39 -3.98
C PHE A 220 17.30 16.32 -4.14
N THR A 221 18.46 15.90 -3.67
CA THR A 221 19.69 16.72 -3.70
C THR A 221 20.07 17.11 -5.14
N ASP A 222 19.96 16.16 -6.06
CA ASP A 222 20.26 16.33 -7.48
C ASP A 222 19.64 15.20 -8.32
N GLN A 223 19.81 15.27 -9.64
CA GLN A 223 19.34 14.27 -10.59
C GLN A 223 19.89 12.86 -10.32
N SER A 224 21.15 12.76 -9.92
CA SER A 224 21.79 11.46 -9.65
C SER A 224 21.22 10.82 -8.41
N HIS A 225 20.95 11.61 -7.37
CA HIS A 225 20.27 11.15 -6.16
C HIS A 225 18.84 10.67 -6.46
N PHE A 226 18.09 11.45 -7.24
CA PHE A 226 16.75 11.05 -7.70
C PHE A 226 16.78 9.69 -8.42
N ILE A 227 17.64 9.53 -9.44
CA ILE A 227 17.75 8.27 -10.18
C ILE A 227 18.09 7.09 -9.25
N LYS A 228 19.03 7.29 -8.30
CA LYS A 228 19.42 6.25 -7.34
C LYS A 228 18.26 5.82 -6.45
N GLU A 229 17.52 6.77 -5.88
CA GLU A 229 16.38 6.44 -4.99
C GLU A 229 15.22 5.79 -5.76
N ILE A 230 14.88 6.27 -6.97
CA ILE A 230 13.89 5.61 -7.82
C ILE A 230 14.33 4.18 -8.14
N LYS A 231 15.58 3.98 -8.58
CA LYS A 231 16.09 2.64 -8.91
C LYS A 231 16.14 1.70 -7.69
N LYS A 232 16.45 2.22 -6.53
CA LYS A 232 16.46 1.44 -5.27
C LYS A 232 15.08 0.93 -4.90
N LEU A 233 14.03 1.75 -5.08
CA LEU A 233 12.66 1.44 -4.65
C LEU A 233 11.79 0.81 -5.74
N SER A 234 12.13 0.97 -7.02
CA SER A 234 11.43 0.32 -8.14
C SER A 234 12.19 -0.81 -8.83
N GLY A 235 13.51 -0.86 -8.62
CA GLY A 235 14.42 -1.79 -9.33
C GLY A 235 14.85 -1.32 -10.72
N VAL A 236 14.28 -0.21 -11.23
CA VAL A 236 14.53 0.31 -12.58
C VAL A 236 14.74 1.82 -12.56
N SER A 237 15.30 2.38 -13.63
CA SER A 237 15.46 3.84 -13.76
C SER A 237 14.10 4.54 -13.98
N PRO A 238 14.00 5.87 -13.73
CA PRO A 238 12.79 6.64 -14.03
C PRO A 238 12.32 6.49 -15.49
N LYS A 239 13.26 6.41 -16.45
CA LYS A 239 12.95 6.22 -17.87
C LYS A 239 12.34 4.84 -18.17
N GLU A 240 12.85 3.79 -17.53
CA GLU A 240 12.30 2.43 -17.67
C GLU A 240 10.93 2.33 -16.98
N LEU A 241 10.79 2.98 -15.82
CA LEU A 241 9.55 3.03 -15.06
C LEU A 241 8.46 3.77 -15.85
N PHE A 242 8.80 4.90 -16.49
CA PHE A 242 7.89 5.63 -17.38
C PHE A 242 7.38 4.78 -18.54
N LYS A 243 8.24 3.95 -19.13
CA LYS A 243 7.84 3.05 -20.23
C LYS A 243 6.91 1.95 -19.76
N ASN A 244 7.02 1.52 -18.50
CA ASN A 244 6.24 0.44 -17.84
C ASN A 244 5.79 -0.65 -18.83
N GLN A 245 6.74 -1.22 -19.55
CA GLN A 245 6.45 -2.24 -20.56
C GLN A 245 5.70 -3.43 -19.92
N ASN A 246 4.59 -3.82 -20.54
CA ASN A 246 3.73 -4.93 -20.12
C ASN A 246 3.04 -4.72 -18.75
N ASP A 247 2.79 -3.49 -18.33
CA ASP A 247 2.10 -3.15 -17.08
C ASP A 247 2.67 -3.87 -15.84
N ARG A 248 3.98 -4.06 -15.85
CA ARG A 248 4.71 -4.87 -14.87
C ARG A 248 4.57 -4.35 -13.44
N PHE A 249 4.43 -3.03 -13.25
CA PHE A 249 4.32 -2.41 -11.93
C PHE A 249 2.85 -2.24 -11.55
N LEU A 250 2.37 -3.08 -10.63
CA LEU A 250 0.96 -3.11 -10.24
C LEU A 250 0.46 -1.76 -9.72
N GLN A 251 1.29 -1.01 -8.99
CA GLN A 251 0.93 0.31 -8.50
C GLN A 251 0.71 1.34 -9.60
N PHE A 252 1.36 1.19 -10.77
CA PHE A 252 1.11 2.04 -11.92
C PHE A 252 -0.28 1.82 -12.54
N LEU A 253 -0.83 0.61 -12.43
CA LEU A 253 -2.20 0.32 -12.88
C LEU A 253 -3.23 1.09 -12.04
N VAL A 254 -2.96 1.21 -10.72
CA VAL A 254 -3.83 1.89 -9.75
C VAL A 254 -3.99 3.38 -10.05
N TYR A 255 -2.96 4.02 -10.60
CA TYR A 255 -2.98 5.45 -10.94
C TYR A 255 -3.70 5.78 -12.25
N HIS A 256 -4.27 4.80 -12.95
CA HIS A 256 -5.06 5.01 -14.16
C HIS A 256 -6.54 5.29 -13.89
N THR A 257 -7.03 5.05 -12.68
CA THR A 257 -8.42 5.35 -12.31
C THR A 257 -8.49 6.71 -11.62
N LYS A 258 -8.67 7.76 -12.43
CA LYS A 258 -9.26 9.03 -11.97
C LYS A 258 -10.77 8.95 -12.09
#